data_351b1d1a58facff2dd81d954462b06e3
#
_entry.id   351b1d1a58facff2dd81d954462b06e3
#
_cell.length_a   1.000
_cell.length_b   1.000
_cell.length_c   1.000
_cell.angle_alpha   90.00
_cell.angle_beta   90.00
_cell.angle_gamma   90.00
#
_symmetry.space_group_name_H-M   'P 1'
#
loop_
_entity.id
_entity.type
_entity.pdbx_description
1 polymer ?
#
loop_
_entity_poly.entity_id
_entity_poly.type
_entity_poly.pdbx_seq_one_letter_code
_entity_poly.pdbx_strand_id
1 'polypeptide(L)'
;MRIKGTGKSETIVGTDSADLIDGGAGNDTIIGGAGTDTLTGGRGADTFVFCANSQYDVVTDFNPAEGDRVLLDLGGSPSTPAYSGTLWDGLSFQTAGGTCTVHCVDFNGDGVMDTQLSINGNNMFLLGCLPSQLHGWDIMGG
;
A
#
# COMPACT_ATOMS: atom_id res chain seq x y z
N MET A 1 -2.41 17.73 4.24
CA MET A 1 -2.77 17.81 5.68
C MET A 1 -1.92 16.82 6.47
N ARG A 2 -1.72 17.06 7.72
CA ARG A 2 -0.97 16.15 8.61
C ARG A 2 -1.92 15.49 9.60
N ILE A 3 -1.98 14.15 9.57
CA ILE A 3 -2.91 13.37 10.38
C ILE A 3 -2.10 12.36 11.18
N LYS A 4 -2.34 12.31 12.49
CA LYS A 4 -1.67 11.35 13.37
C LYS A 4 -2.70 10.55 14.16
N GLY A 5 -2.55 9.23 14.13
CA GLY A 5 -3.34 8.31 14.94
C GLY A 5 -2.83 8.19 16.38
N THR A 6 -3.41 7.26 17.12
CA THR A 6 -3.11 7.01 18.53
C THR A 6 -2.32 5.71 18.71
N GLY A 7 -2.34 5.12 19.89
CA GLY A 7 -1.77 3.81 20.15
C GLY A 7 -2.76 2.66 20.00
N LYS A 8 -3.94 2.92 19.45
CA LYS A 8 -5.01 1.92 19.26
C LYS A 8 -5.23 1.64 17.79
N SER A 9 -5.81 0.47 17.48
CA SER A 9 -6.22 0.12 16.11
C SER A 9 -7.33 1.05 15.65
N GLU A 10 -7.10 1.75 14.54
CA GLU A 10 -7.97 2.82 14.04
C GLU A 10 -8.14 2.73 12.53
N THR A 11 -9.19 3.39 12.04
CA THR A 11 -9.32 3.69 10.60
C THR A 11 -9.07 5.18 10.40
N ILE A 12 -8.04 5.52 9.63
CA ILE A 12 -7.65 6.89 9.37
C ILE A 12 -7.90 7.20 7.90
N VAL A 13 -8.67 8.25 7.63
CA VAL A 13 -9.02 8.68 6.28
C VAL A 13 -8.43 10.07 6.03
N GLY A 14 -7.66 10.18 4.95
CA GLY A 14 -7.10 11.44 4.50
C GLY A 14 -8.12 12.30 3.75
N THR A 15 -7.61 13.30 3.04
CA THR A 15 -8.42 14.27 2.29
C THR A 15 -8.30 14.03 0.79
N ASP A 16 -8.77 14.98 -0.02
CA ASP A 16 -8.59 14.93 -1.48
C ASP A 16 -7.30 15.60 -1.94
N SER A 17 -6.48 16.06 -1.02
CA SER A 17 -5.20 16.71 -1.27
C SER A 17 -4.06 15.85 -0.73
N ALA A 18 -2.83 16.22 -1.03
CA ALA A 18 -1.66 15.52 -0.50
C ALA A 18 -1.63 15.56 1.04
N ASP A 19 -1.55 14.39 1.66
CA ASP A 19 -1.57 14.24 3.10
C ASP A 19 -0.31 13.53 3.61
N LEU A 20 0.03 13.81 4.87
CA LEU A 20 1.04 13.08 5.63
C LEU A 20 0.32 12.38 6.78
N ILE A 21 0.24 11.05 6.73
CA ILE A 21 -0.53 10.25 7.68
C ILE A 21 0.41 9.32 8.45
N ASP A 22 0.28 9.33 9.78
CA ASP A 22 1.01 8.45 10.69
C ASP A 22 0.00 7.70 11.57
N GLY A 23 -0.09 6.39 11.39
CA GLY A 23 -1.04 5.55 12.14
C GLY A 23 -0.72 5.44 13.63
N GLY A 24 0.56 5.46 14.00
CA GLY A 24 0.99 5.29 15.37
C GLY A 24 1.21 3.83 15.74
N ALA A 25 0.70 3.39 16.88
CA ALA A 25 0.74 1.99 17.26
C ALA A 25 -0.63 1.34 17.07
N GLY A 26 -0.69 0.01 17.11
CA GLY A 26 -1.92 -0.74 16.86
C GLY A 26 -2.01 -1.17 15.40
N ASN A 27 -3.08 -1.89 15.07
CA ASN A 27 -3.34 -2.37 13.71
C ASN A 27 -4.28 -1.38 13.01
N ASP A 28 -3.70 -0.47 12.24
CA ASP A 28 -4.43 0.63 11.65
C ASP A 28 -4.84 0.33 10.20
N THR A 29 -5.95 0.93 9.77
CA THR A 29 -6.35 0.96 8.37
C THR A 29 -6.20 2.39 7.88
N ILE A 30 -5.32 2.59 6.89
CA ILE A 30 -4.96 3.92 6.41
C ILE A 30 -5.44 4.10 4.98
N ILE A 31 -6.29 5.09 4.78
CA ILE A 31 -6.86 5.46 3.49
C ILE A 31 -6.37 6.87 3.17
N GLY A 32 -5.41 6.99 2.26
CA GLY A 32 -4.87 8.30 1.87
C GLY A 32 -5.92 9.18 1.21
N GLY A 33 -6.74 8.60 0.36
CA GLY A 33 -7.72 9.33 -0.40
C GLY A 33 -7.18 9.73 -1.77
N ALA A 34 -7.63 10.85 -2.29
CA ALA A 34 -7.13 11.38 -3.55
C ALA A 34 -5.86 12.20 -3.31
N GLY A 35 -5.07 12.37 -4.36
CA GLY A 35 -3.82 13.13 -4.28
C GLY A 35 -2.61 12.24 -4.05
N THR A 36 -1.51 12.89 -3.72
CA THR A 36 -0.23 12.21 -3.46
C THR A 36 0.02 12.19 -1.97
N ASP A 37 -0.09 11.01 -1.36
CA ASP A 37 -0.05 10.87 0.09
C ASP A 37 1.24 10.16 0.55
N THR A 38 1.69 10.53 1.74
CA THR A 38 2.79 9.85 2.43
C THR A 38 2.22 9.15 3.67
N LEU A 39 2.31 7.83 3.68
CA LEU A 39 1.63 6.98 4.65
C LEU A 39 2.65 6.23 5.50
N THR A 40 2.50 6.32 6.81
CA THR A 40 3.30 5.58 7.78
C THR A 40 2.36 4.78 8.67
N GLY A 41 2.52 3.46 8.70
CA GLY A 41 1.69 2.60 9.54
C GLY A 41 2.10 2.66 11.00
N GLY A 42 3.39 2.63 11.27
CA GLY A 42 3.93 2.54 12.61
C GLY A 42 4.05 1.08 13.08
N ARG A 43 3.83 0.85 14.36
CA ARG A 43 3.92 -0.50 14.93
C ARG A 43 2.61 -1.25 14.78
N GLY A 44 2.73 -2.55 14.46
CA GLY A 44 1.59 -3.44 14.32
C GLY A 44 1.33 -3.85 12.88
N ALA A 45 0.27 -4.59 12.66
CA ALA A 45 -0.15 -5.05 11.35
C ALA A 45 -1.10 -4.02 10.73
N ASP A 46 -0.60 -3.21 9.81
CA ASP A 46 -1.33 -2.11 9.22
C ASP A 46 -1.86 -2.46 7.83
N THR A 47 -2.98 -1.87 7.46
CA THR A 47 -3.58 -2.02 6.14
C THR A 47 -3.57 -0.68 5.42
N PHE A 48 -2.93 -0.66 4.24
CA PHE A 48 -2.88 0.52 3.38
C PHE A 48 -3.84 0.32 2.22
N VAL A 49 -4.81 1.21 2.07
CA VAL A 49 -5.87 1.09 1.08
C VAL A 49 -5.47 1.78 -0.22
N PHE A 50 -5.46 1.01 -1.31
CA PHE A 50 -5.20 1.51 -2.66
C PHE A 50 -6.54 1.74 -3.35
N CYS A 51 -6.89 2.99 -3.59
CA CYS A 51 -8.16 3.39 -4.22
C CYS A 51 -7.98 3.75 -5.69
N ALA A 52 -9.09 3.76 -6.44
CA ALA A 52 -9.06 4.09 -7.86
C ALA A 52 -8.63 5.54 -8.16
N ASN A 53 -8.67 6.42 -7.18
CA ASN A 53 -8.27 7.82 -7.29
C ASN A 53 -7.04 8.17 -6.47
N SER A 54 -6.27 7.18 -6.03
CA SER A 54 -5.09 7.38 -5.18
C SER A 54 -3.96 8.12 -5.87
N GLN A 55 -3.95 8.23 -7.17
CA GLN A 55 -2.90 8.84 -7.97
C GLN A 55 -1.51 8.26 -7.64
N TYR A 56 -0.93 8.64 -6.52
CA TYR A 56 0.46 8.34 -6.22
C TYR A 56 0.69 8.41 -4.70
N ASP A 57 0.79 7.26 -4.08
CA ASP A 57 0.98 7.16 -2.64
C ASP A 57 2.33 6.50 -2.31
N VAL A 58 2.91 6.92 -1.19
CA VAL A 58 4.17 6.36 -0.68
C VAL A 58 3.95 5.83 0.72
N VAL A 59 4.20 4.53 0.91
CA VAL A 59 4.21 3.89 2.22
C VAL A 59 5.65 3.82 2.71
N THR A 60 5.95 4.49 3.81
CA THR A 60 7.32 4.70 4.28
C THR A 60 7.91 3.52 5.05
N ASP A 61 7.06 2.67 5.65
CA ASP A 61 7.50 1.62 6.57
C ASP A 61 6.78 0.28 6.36
N PHE A 62 6.44 -0.05 5.12
CA PHE A 62 5.75 -1.31 4.83
C PHE A 62 6.60 -2.52 5.24
N ASN A 63 6.06 -3.35 6.14
CA ASN A 63 6.75 -4.53 6.64
C ASN A 63 5.81 -5.75 6.64
N PRO A 64 5.90 -6.63 5.63
CA PRO A 64 5.07 -7.85 5.58
C PRO A 64 5.27 -8.79 6.77
N ALA A 65 6.46 -8.76 7.39
CA ALA A 65 6.76 -9.60 8.55
C ALA A 65 5.97 -9.18 9.80
N GLU A 66 5.55 -7.93 9.89
CA GLU A 66 4.66 -7.44 10.95
C GLU A 66 3.19 -7.69 10.64
N GLY A 67 2.88 -8.14 9.43
CA GLY A 67 1.51 -8.38 8.97
C GLY A 67 0.92 -7.22 8.18
N ASP A 68 1.74 -6.28 7.75
CA ASP A 68 1.26 -5.18 6.90
C ASP A 68 0.75 -5.71 5.56
N ARG A 69 -0.28 -5.09 5.05
CA ARG A 69 -0.90 -5.47 3.78
C ARG A 69 -1.41 -4.25 3.02
N VAL A 70 -1.55 -4.46 1.70
CA VAL A 70 -2.24 -3.52 0.82
C VAL A 70 -3.62 -4.08 0.54
N LEU A 71 -4.66 -3.27 0.72
CA LEU A 71 -6.02 -3.61 0.32
C LEU A 71 -6.36 -2.83 -0.95
N LEU A 72 -6.63 -3.56 -2.04
CA LEU A 72 -7.06 -2.97 -3.30
C LEU A 72 -8.57 -2.72 -3.22
N ASP A 73 -8.97 -1.48 -3.00
CA ASP A 73 -10.38 -1.07 -2.96
C ASP A 73 -10.83 -0.63 -4.36
N LEU A 74 -10.95 -1.63 -5.25
CA LEU A 74 -11.22 -1.44 -6.69
C LEU A 74 -12.43 -2.26 -7.15
N GLY A 75 -13.27 -2.70 -6.22
CA GLY A 75 -14.46 -3.49 -6.51
C GLY A 75 -14.30 -4.99 -6.32
N GLY A 76 -13.11 -5.47 -5.95
CA GLY A 76 -12.86 -6.89 -5.66
C GLY A 76 -13.22 -7.29 -4.24
N SER A 77 -13.00 -8.55 -3.89
CA SER A 77 -13.27 -9.07 -2.55
C SER A 77 -12.11 -8.72 -1.60
N PRO A 78 -12.36 -8.01 -0.49
CA PRO A 78 -11.33 -7.63 0.46
C PRO A 78 -10.72 -8.83 1.21
N SER A 79 -11.38 -9.98 1.16
CA SER A 79 -10.92 -11.21 1.83
C SER A 79 -10.14 -12.15 0.90
N THR A 80 -9.97 -11.79 -0.37
CA THR A 80 -9.31 -12.63 -1.37
C THR A 80 -7.95 -12.03 -1.73
N PRO A 81 -6.85 -12.81 -1.70
CA PRO A 81 -5.56 -12.34 -2.18
C PRO A 81 -5.65 -11.92 -3.66
N ALA A 82 -5.02 -10.80 -3.99
CA ALA A 82 -5.01 -10.29 -5.36
C ALA A 82 -4.18 -11.19 -6.29
N TYR A 83 -3.20 -11.89 -5.75
CA TYR A 83 -2.33 -12.81 -6.49
C TYR A 83 -2.04 -14.03 -5.64
N SER A 84 -1.81 -15.17 -6.29
CA SER A 84 -1.47 -16.42 -5.60
C SER A 84 0.03 -16.71 -5.78
N GLY A 85 0.80 -16.51 -4.74
CA GLY A 85 2.24 -16.77 -4.73
C GLY A 85 3.08 -15.57 -4.35
N THR A 86 4.39 -15.66 -4.56
CA THR A 86 5.35 -14.59 -4.30
C THR A 86 5.41 -13.64 -5.49
N LEU A 87 5.46 -12.34 -5.21
CA LEU A 87 5.57 -11.33 -6.24
C LEU A 87 7.01 -11.24 -6.78
N TRP A 88 7.17 -10.70 -8.00
CA TRP A 88 8.48 -10.45 -8.61
C TRP A 88 8.42 -9.19 -9.48
N ASP A 89 9.59 -8.65 -9.79
CA ASP A 89 9.72 -7.49 -10.68
C ASP A 89 9.24 -7.83 -12.09
N GLY A 90 8.30 -7.06 -12.60
CA GLY A 90 7.68 -7.27 -13.90
C GLY A 90 6.43 -8.14 -13.89
N LEU A 91 6.01 -8.62 -12.71
CA LEU A 91 4.75 -9.37 -12.58
C LEU A 91 3.57 -8.49 -12.96
N SER A 92 2.61 -9.08 -13.68
CA SER A 92 1.34 -8.45 -14.03
C SER A 92 0.21 -9.41 -13.69
N PHE A 93 -0.81 -8.96 -13.00
CA PHE A 93 -1.99 -9.78 -12.68
C PHE A 93 -3.27 -8.95 -12.74
N GLN A 94 -4.39 -9.63 -12.94
CA GLN A 94 -5.69 -8.97 -13.06
C GLN A 94 -6.32 -8.74 -11.69
N THR A 95 -6.92 -7.56 -11.53
CA THR A 95 -7.72 -7.20 -10.38
C THR A 95 -9.09 -6.72 -10.85
N ALA A 96 -10.03 -6.54 -9.93
CA ALA A 96 -11.34 -5.98 -10.27
C ALA A 96 -11.23 -4.56 -10.85
N GLY A 97 -10.20 -3.81 -10.49
CA GLY A 97 -9.96 -2.46 -11.00
C GLY A 97 -9.11 -2.39 -12.25
N GLY A 98 -8.60 -3.51 -12.74
CA GLY A 98 -7.75 -3.58 -13.93
C GLY A 98 -6.47 -4.37 -13.68
N THR A 99 -5.49 -4.25 -14.58
CA THR A 99 -4.21 -4.94 -14.47
C THR A 99 -3.30 -4.24 -13.47
N CYS A 100 -2.85 -4.97 -12.47
CA CYS A 100 -1.80 -4.51 -11.55
C CYS A 100 -0.45 -4.95 -12.07
N THR A 101 0.50 -4.02 -12.17
CA THR A 101 1.90 -4.33 -12.49
C THR A 101 2.78 -4.08 -11.27
N VAL A 102 3.80 -4.92 -11.11
CA VAL A 102 4.75 -4.85 -10.00
C VAL A 102 6.13 -4.50 -10.55
N HIS A 103 6.75 -3.46 -10.01
CA HIS A 103 8.08 -3.03 -10.39
C HIS A 103 8.99 -2.90 -9.17
N CYS A 104 10.26 -3.21 -9.38
CA CYS A 104 11.32 -2.99 -8.40
C CYS A 104 12.04 -1.70 -8.79
N VAL A 105 11.94 -0.68 -7.96
CA VAL A 105 12.50 0.66 -8.24
C VAL A 105 13.17 1.23 -6.99
N ASP A 106 14.12 2.13 -7.19
CA ASP A 106 14.67 2.96 -6.11
C ASP A 106 13.97 4.32 -6.18
N PHE A 107 12.83 4.41 -5.51
CA PHE A 107 11.95 5.57 -5.63
C PHE A 107 12.54 6.84 -5.04
N ASN A 108 13.19 6.74 -3.89
CA ASN A 108 13.70 7.91 -3.16
C ASN A 108 15.20 8.17 -3.36
N GLY A 109 15.89 7.33 -4.15
CA GLY A 109 17.30 7.51 -4.45
C GLY A 109 18.26 7.18 -3.31
N ASP A 110 17.81 6.38 -2.33
CA ASP A 110 18.63 6.02 -1.15
C ASP A 110 19.51 4.79 -1.36
N GLY A 111 19.44 4.18 -2.54
CA GLY A 111 20.18 2.97 -2.88
C GLY A 111 19.49 1.67 -2.43
N VAL A 112 18.36 1.77 -1.77
CA VAL A 112 17.53 0.62 -1.36
C VAL A 112 16.37 0.48 -2.36
N MET A 113 16.16 -0.72 -2.87
CA MET A 113 15.08 -0.96 -3.83
C MET A 113 13.73 -1.07 -3.13
N ASP A 114 12.70 -0.56 -3.79
CA ASP A 114 11.34 -0.46 -3.29
C ASP A 114 10.40 -1.19 -4.24
N THR A 115 9.17 -1.45 -3.78
CA THR A 115 8.14 -2.05 -4.62
C THR A 115 7.15 -0.99 -5.11
N GLN A 116 6.90 -0.96 -6.41
CA GLN A 116 5.87 -0.14 -7.02
C GLN A 116 4.72 -1.02 -7.48
N LEU A 117 3.50 -0.70 -7.02
CA LEU A 117 2.26 -1.29 -7.51
C LEU A 117 1.56 -0.25 -8.39
N SER A 118 1.22 -0.61 -9.62
CA SER A 118 0.61 0.31 -10.59
C SER A 118 -0.67 -0.28 -11.15
N ILE A 119 -1.78 0.46 -11.05
CA ILE A 119 -3.09 0.08 -11.60
C ILE A 119 -3.73 1.31 -12.21
N ASN A 120 -4.02 1.26 -13.53
CA ASN A 120 -4.73 2.33 -14.25
C ASN A 120 -4.14 3.72 -14.05
N GLY A 121 -2.81 3.83 -14.00
CA GLY A 121 -2.12 5.10 -13.80
C GLY A 121 -2.02 5.53 -12.34
N ASN A 122 -2.62 4.82 -11.41
CA ASN A 122 -2.43 5.05 -9.98
C ASN A 122 -1.28 4.19 -9.49
N ASN A 123 -0.47 4.73 -8.59
CA ASN A 123 0.73 4.07 -8.09
C ASN A 123 0.79 4.06 -6.57
N MET A 124 1.33 2.99 -6.01
CA MET A 124 1.67 2.91 -4.59
C MET A 124 3.09 2.38 -4.47
N PHE A 125 3.94 3.11 -3.74
CA PHE A 125 5.33 2.73 -3.50
C PHE A 125 5.49 2.24 -2.07
N LEU A 126 6.04 1.04 -1.93
CA LEU A 126 6.32 0.42 -0.63
C LEU A 126 7.82 0.53 -0.38
N LEU A 127 8.23 1.54 0.38
CA LEU A 127 9.65 1.85 0.59
C LEU A 127 10.35 0.78 1.42
N GLY A 128 11.53 0.39 0.97
CA GLY A 128 12.35 -0.62 1.64
C GLY A 128 11.84 -2.04 1.56
N CYS A 129 10.83 -2.30 0.74
CA CYS A 129 10.25 -3.62 0.56
C CYS A 129 10.47 -4.10 -0.88
N LEU A 130 11.13 -5.25 -1.04
CA LEU A 130 11.33 -5.87 -2.35
C LEU A 130 10.08 -6.66 -2.78
N PRO A 131 9.78 -6.77 -4.08
CA PRO A 131 8.69 -7.63 -4.55
C PRO A 131 8.80 -9.07 -4.06
N SER A 132 10.01 -9.62 -3.97
CA SER A 132 10.24 -10.98 -3.48
C SER A 132 9.89 -11.20 -2.00
N GLN A 133 9.73 -10.12 -1.23
CA GLN A 133 9.29 -10.18 0.17
C GLN A 133 7.76 -10.18 0.30
N LEU A 134 7.05 -9.95 -0.80
CA LEU A 134 5.59 -9.88 -0.83
C LEU A 134 4.99 -11.19 -1.35
N HIS A 135 3.95 -11.65 -0.69
CA HIS A 135 3.11 -12.76 -1.13
C HIS A 135 1.73 -12.22 -1.49
N GLY A 136 0.94 -13.01 -2.20
CA GLY A 136 -0.42 -12.62 -2.53
C GLY A 136 -1.26 -12.23 -1.32
N TRP A 137 -0.98 -12.82 -0.16
CA TRP A 137 -1.67 -12.50 1.10
C TRP A 137 -1.39 -11.08 1.62
N ASP A 138 -0.29 -10.46 1.18
CA ASP A 138 0.06 -9.09 1.57
C ASP A 138 -0.67 -8.07 0.72
N ILE A 139 -1.28 -8.49 -0.39
CA ILE A 139 -2.08 -7.65 -1.28
C ILE A 139 -3.45 -8.30 -1.47
N MET A 140 -4.47 -7.74 -0.83
CA MET A 140 -5.83 -8.26 -0.80
C MET A 140 -6.74 -7.48 -1.76
N GLY A 141 -7.89 -8.03 -2.09
CA GLY A 141 -8.88 -7.34 -2.93
C GLY A 141 -8.90 -7.79 -4.39
N GLY A 142 -8.49 -9.01 -4.64
CA GLY A 142 -8.47 -9.64 -5.98
C GLY A 142 -9.85 -9.99 -6.56
#